data_cba35647c40604740c19580daf3699b1
#
_entry.id   cba35647c40604740c19580daf3699b1
#
_cell.length_a   1.000
_cell.length_b   1.000
_cell.length_c   1.000
_cell.angle_alpha   90.00
_cell.angle_beta   90.00
_cell.angle_gamma   90.00
#
_symmetry.space_group_name_H-M   'P 1'
#
loop_
_entity.id
_entity.type
_entity.pdbx_description
1 polymer ?
#
loop_
_entity_poly.entity_id
_entity_poly.type
_entity_poly.pdbx_seq_one_letter_code
_entity_poly.pdbx_strand_id
1 'polypeptide(L)'
;MNKQTALKHQFLRHALCGALLLTSSMVLSQAIAQDYPSKPVTLVVSYPPGGSNDLTARAIAPALGEALGATVVIENKPGAAGMISGTYVSRAAPDGYMILLGSLSPIIVSPQAAKNPPFNTPVDFRAINRVGSTPLGIAMGPTLPNVKTIADLIAVSKTRDVTLSSAGTGGVSHLTIELLQAASKGRLVHVPYKGAGPAVTDTVAGHVDGIVMDISPLMPMMADGRLKGIAVTSAERMSFVPDLAPVGEYLPGFSAVNWLGLFVPVKTPESIV
;
A
#
# COMPACT_ATOMS: atom_id res chain seq x y z
N MET A 1 49.91 -14.05 -67.86
CA MET A 1 48.80 -14.14 -66.89
C MET A 1 48.23 -12.75 -66.71
N ASN A 2 47.01 -12.51 -67.16
CA ASN A 2 46.50 -11.21 -67.56
C ASN A 2 46.06 -10.39 -66.35
N LYS A 3 46.53 -9.14 -66.18
CA LYS A 3 46.20 -8.21 -65.06
C LYS A 3 44.68 -8.04 -64.87
N GLN A 4 43.88 -8.25 -65.90
CA GLN A 4 42.40 -8.16 -65.79
C GLN A 4 41.76 -9.31 -65.00
N THR A 5 42.35 -10.49 -64.97
CA THR A 5 41.84 -11.66 -64.26
C THR A 5 42.08 -11.51 -62.75
N ALA A 6 43.23 -10.95 -62.39
CA ALA A 6 43.57 -10.67 -60.97
C ALA A 6 42.64 -9.61 -60.33
N LEU A 7 42.26 -8.55 -61.07
CA LEU A 7 41.39 -7.51 -60.62
C LEU A 7 39.94 -8.00 -60.38
N LYS A 8 39.44 -8.90 -61.29
CA LYS A 8 38.11 -9.49 -61.12
C LYS A 8 38.01 -10.39 -59.88
N HIS A 9 39.06 -11.17 -59.61
CA HIS A 9 39.08 -12.03 -58.43
C HIS A 9 39.17 -11.21 -57.12
N GLN A 10 39.83 -10.06 -57.13
CA GLN A 10 39.92 -9.17 -55.99
C GLN A 10 38.58 -8.48 -55.68
N PHE A 11 37.86 -8.01 -56.70
CA PHE A 11 36.50 -7.46 -56.55
C PHE A 11 35.50 -8.49 -56.07
N LEU A 12 35.57 -9.74 -56.56
CA LEU A 12 34.67 -10.81 -56.13
C LEU A 12 34.86 -11.17 -54.65
N ARG A 13 36.11 -11.19 -54.17
CA ARG A 13 36.44 -11.47 -52.75
C ARG A 13 35.96 -10.36 -51.81
N HIS A 14 36.06 -9.08 -52.20
CA HIS A 14 35.56 -7.98 -51.40
C HIS A 14 34.03 -7.93 -51.37
N ALA A 15 33.37 -8.25 -52.49
CA ALA A 15 31.90 -8.35 -52.53
C ALA A 15 31.37 -9.52 -51.68
N LEU A 16 32.09 -10.68 -51.67
CA LEU A 16 31.70 -11.82 -50.83
C LEU A 16 31.89 -11.55 -49.34
N CYS A 17 33.00 -10.88 -48.95
CA CYS A 17 33.22 -10.46 -47.56
C CYS A 17 32.21 -9.39 -47.09
N GLY A 18 31.84 -8.45 -47.95
CA GLY A 18 30.84 -7.44 -47.68
C GLY A 18 29.42 -8.03 -47.46
N ALA A 19 29.07 -9.04 -48.27
CA ALA A 19 27.78 -9.74 -48.13
C ALA A 19 27.70 -10.60 -46.84
N LEU A 20 28.81 -11.22 -46.41
CA LEU A 20 28.86 -11.98 -45.16
C LEU A 20 28.74 -11.07 -43.92
N LEU A 21 29.29 -9.86 -43.96
CA LEU A 21 29.21 -8.89 -42.87
C LEU A 21 27.80 -8.29 -42.72
N LEU A 22 27.07 -8.12 -43.83
CA LEU A 22 25.68 -7.62 -43.81
C LEU A 22 24.68 -8.66 -43.32
N THR A 23 24.91 -9.95 -43.55
CA THR A 23 24.05 -11.04 -43.03
C THR A 23 24.28 -11.31 -41.55
N SER A 24 25.48 -11.07 -41.00
CA SER A 24 25.75 -11.20 -39.56
C SER A 24 25.06 -10.12 -38.73
N SER A 25 24.76 -8.95 -39.30
CA SER A 25 24.10 -7.86 -38.57
C SER A 25 22.58 -8.03 -38.40
N MET A 26 21.95 -8.92 -39.17
CA MET A 26 20.51 -9.16 -39.12
C MET A 26 20.10 -10.23 -38.10
N VAL A 27 21.04 -10.98 -37.54
CA VAL A 27 20.74 -12.09 -36.62
C VAL A 27 20.73 -11.66 -35.16
N LEU A 28 21.16 -10.41 -34.82
CA LEU A 28 21.27 -9.94 -33.42
C LEU A 28 20.05 -9.19 -32.88
N SER A 29 18.92 -9.15 -33.56
CA SER A 29 17.75 -8.40 -33.12
C SER A 29 16.48 -9.22 -32.88
N GLN A 30 16.59 -10.52 -32.69
CA GLN A 30 15.54 -11.23 -31.97
C GLN A 30 15.91 -11.21 -30.49
N ALA A 31 15.77 -10.05 -29.85
CA ALA A 31 15.46 -10.03 -28.46
C ALA A 31 14.15 -10.82 -28.33
N ILE A 32 14.26 -12.08 -27.91
CA ILE A 32 13.11 -12.90 -27.49
C ILE A 32 12.46 -12.05 -26.44
N ALA A 33 11.32 -11.44 -26.77
CA ALA A 33 10.45 -10.85 -25.77
C ALA A 33 10.14 -12.02 -24.83
N GLN A 34 10.82 -12.08 -23.69
CA GLN A 34 10.50 -13.07 -22.68
C GLN A 34 9.04 -12.87 -22.34
N ASP A 35 8.23 -13.91 -22.58
CA ASP A 35 6.82 -13.87 -22.23
C ASP A 35 6.72 -13.46 -20.75
N TYR A 36 6.16 -12.29 -20.49
CA TYR A 36 5.91 -11.83 -19.14
C TYR A 36 4.51 -12.31 -18.73
N PRO A 37 4.38 -12.89 -17.53
CA PRO A 37 5.42 -13.28 -16.57
C PRO A 37 5.95 -14.71 -16.82
N SER A 38 7.27 -14.94 -16.68
CA SER A 38 7.92 -16.26 -16.80
C SER A 38 8.39 -16.83 -15.44
N LYS A 39 8.21 -16.08 -14.35
CA LYS A 39 8.58 -16.41 -12.96
C LYS A 39 7.56 -15.81 -11.98
N PRO A 40 7.55 -16.24 -10.70
CA PRO A 40 6.66 -15.67 -9.71
C PRO A 40 6.78 -14.15 -9.59
N VAL A 41 5.64 -13.47 -9.38
CA VAL A 41 5.54 -12.04 -9.14
C VAL A 41 5.45 -11.79 -7.63
N THR A 42 6.26 -10.87 -7.11
CA THR A 42 6.26 -10.50 -5.69
C THR A 42 5.32 -9.32 -5.45
N LEU A 43 4.30 -9.53 -4.61
CA LEU A 43 3.42 -8.47 -4.11
C LEU A 43 3.94 -8.00 -2.75
N VAL A 44 4.59 -6.85 -2.74
CA VAL A 44 5.19 -6.25 -1.53
C VAL A 44 4.12 -5.52 -0.74
N VAL A 45 4.04 -5.78 0.57
CA VAL A 45 3.07 -5.21 1.50
C VAL A 45 3.77 -4.35 2.54
N SER A 46 3.28 -3.13 2.76
CA SER A 46 3.94 -2.10 3.57
C SER A 46 3.83 -2.31 5.08
N TYR A 47 3.03 -3.26 5.54
CA TYR A 47 2.74 -3.49 6.97
C TYR A 47 2.91 -4.96 7.37
N PRO A 48 3.00 -5.25 8.68
CA PRO A 48 3.07 -6.62 9.17
C PRO A 48 1.85 -7.46 8.77
N PRO A 49 1.98 -8.80 8.77
CA PRO A 49 0.84 -9.70 8.59
C PRO A 49 -0.34 -9.38 9.53
N GLY A 50 -1.59 -9.59 9.04
CA GLY A 50 -2.83 -9.37 9.78
C GLY A 50 -3.35 -7.92 9.76
N GLY A 51 -2.62 -6.97 9.19
CA GLY A 51 -3.12 -5.62 8.93
C GLY A 51 -3.97 -5.55 7.65
N SER A 52 -4.69 -4.44 7.44
CA SER A 52 -5.59 -4.23 6.30
C SER A 52 -4.89 -4.48 4.95
N ASN A 53 -3.67 -3.98 4.77
CA ASN A 53 -2.90 -4.20 3.54
C ASN A 53 -2.59 -5.69 3.30
N ASP A 54 -2.23 -6.44 4.35
CA ASP A 54 -1.93 -7.87 4.26
C ASP A 54 -3.19 -8.69 3.95
N LEU A 55 -4.30 -8.38 4.63
CA LEU A 55 -5.60 -9.02 4.37
C LEU A 55 -6.05 -8.79 2.92
N THR A 56 -5.90 -7.56 2.41
CA THR A 56 -6.21 -7.23 1.03
C THR A 56 -5.28 -7.95 0.06
N ALA A 57 -3.96 -7.97 0.32
CA ALA A 57 -3.01 -8.69 -0.52
C ALA A 57 -3.37 -10.17 -0.65
N ARG A 58 -3.69 -10.83 0.48
CA ARG A 58 -4.08 -12.26 0.50
C ARG A 58 -5.41 -12.50 -0.22
N ALA A 59 -6.34 -11.56 -0.15
CA ALA A 59 -7.61 -11.66 -0.85
C ALA A 59 -7.47 -11.55 -2.38
N ILE A 60 -6.59 -10.66 -2.87
CA ILE A 60 -6.43 -10.43 -4.32
C ILE A 60 -5.38 -11.34 -4.98
N ALA A 61 -4.38 -11.84 -4.23
CA ALA A 61 -3.26 -12.57 -4.81
C ALA A 61 -3.68 -13.80 -5.65
N PRO A 62 -4.68 -14.62 -5.27
CA PRO A 62 -5.13 -15.75 -6.10
C PRO A 62 -5.65 -15.29 -7.47
N ALA A 63 -6.59 -14.33 -7.48
CA ALA A 63 -7.17 -13.82 -8.72
C ALA A 63 -6.14 -13.07 -9.58
N LEU A 64 -5.23 -12.31 -8.95
CA LEU A 64 -4.13 -11.67 -9.65
C LEU A 64 -3.19 -12.70 -10.28
N GLY A 65 -2.88 -13.77 -9.57
CA GLY A 65 -2.04 -14.88 -10.09
C GLY A 65 -2.69 -15.59 -11.26
N GLU A 66 -3.99 -15.87 -11.19
CA GLU A 66 -4.76 -16.45 -12.30
C GLU A 66 -4.75 -15.53 -13.53
N ALA A 67 -5.02 -14.23 -13.35
CA ALA A 67 -5.03 -13.26 -14.44
C ALA A 67 -3.66 -13.08 -15.09
N LEU A 68 -2.58 -13.15 -14.30
CA LEU A 68 -1.19 -13.06 -14.80
C LEU A 68 -0.68 -14.39 -15.40
N GLY A 69 -1.30 -15.52 -15.10
CA GLY A 69 -0.75 -16.84 -15.43
C GLY A 69 0.52 -17.19 -14.65
N ALA A 70 0.73 -16.61 -13.45
CA ALA A 70 1.93 -16.80 -12.63
C ALA A 70 1.60 -16.78 -11.13
N THR A 71 2.46 -17.43 -10.33
CA THR A 71 2.32 -17.38 -8.87
C THR A 71 2.57 -15.97 -8.34
N VAL A 72 1.67 -15.46 -7.50
CA VAL A 72 1.86 -14.21 -6.75
C VAL A 72 2.31 -14.55 -5.33
N VAL A 73 3.51 -14.10 -4.95
CA VAL A 73 4.10 -14.29 -3.62
C VAL A 73 3.97 -12.99 -2.83
N ILE A 74 3.43 -13.08 -1.61
CA ILE A 74 3.28 -11.91 -0.72
C ILE A 74 4.53 -11.76 0.13
N GLU A 75 5.12 -10.56 0.13
CA GLU A 75 6.28 -10.21 0.94
C GLU A 75 5.96 -8.99 1.82
N ASN A 76 5.86 -9.19 3.15
CA ASN A 76 5.64 -8.10 4.09
C ASN A 76 6.96 -7.40 4.43
N LYS A 77 7.05 -6.09 4.15
CA LYS A 77 8.21 -5.23 4.48
C LYS A 77 7.76 -4.03 5.32
N PRO A 78 7.49 -4.25 6.61
CA PRO A 78 7.00 -3.18 7.49
C PRO A 78 8.09 -2.20 7.89
N GLY A 79 7.67 -1.03 8.37
CA GLY A 79 8.51 -0.05 9.05
C GLY A 79 8.44 1.34 8.45
N ALA A 80 8.78 2.36 9.26
CA ALA A 80 8.73 3.78 8.91
C ALA A 80 7.41 4.22 8.26
N ALA A 81 6.28 3.80 8.85
CA ALA A 81 4.91 4.02 8.31
C ALA A 81 4.77 3.58 6.83
N GLY A 82 5.46 2.49 6.44
CA GLY A 82 5.43 1.91 5.10
C GLY A 82 6.49 2.46 4.13
N MET A 83 7.32 3.43 4.52
CA MET A 83 8.36 3.96 3.65
C MET A 83 9.46 2.94 3.31
N ILE A 84 9.69 1.91 4.17
CA ILE A 84 10.68 0.86 3.87
C ILE A 84 10.28 0.08 2.62
N SER A 85 9.03 -0.35 2.51
CA SER A 85 8.52 -1.05 1.33
C SER A 85 8.53 -0.18 0.08
N GLY A 86 8.13 1.10 0.20
CA GLY A 86 8.21 2.05 -0.88
C GLY A 86 9.64 2.21 -1.41
N THR A 87 10.61 2.40 -0.51
CA THR A 87 12.04 2.48 -0.88
C THR A 87 12.53 1.20 -1.56
N TYR A 88 12.11 0.05 -1.06
CA TYR A 88 12.50 -1.25 -1.62
C TYR A 88 12.01 -1.41 -3.07
N VAL A 89 10.73 -1.13 -3.31
CA VAL A 89 10.13 -1.29 -4.65
C VAL A 89 10.59 -0.19 -5.61
N SER A 90 10.74 1.08 -5.17
CA SER A 90 11.20 2.16 -6.05
C SER A 90 12.59 1.91 -6.65
N ARG A 91 13.41 1.11 -5.98
CA ARG A 91 14.78 0.74 -6.42
C ARG A 91 14.86 -0.61 -7.09
N ALA A 92 13.75 -1.32 -7.22
CA ALA A 92 13.71 -2.62 -7.87
C ALA A 92 13.90 -2.51 -9.39
N ALA A 93 14.23 -3.63 -10.04
CA ALA A 93 14.24 -3.71 -11.49
C ALA A 93 12.85 -3.38 -12.05
N PRO A 94 12.75 -2.54 -13.09
CA PRO A 94 11.47 -2.16 -13.68
C PRO A 94 10.98 -3.24 -14.68
N ASP A 95 10.98 -4.49 -14.24
CA ASP A 95 10.66 -5.68 -15.05
C ASP A 95 9.28 -6.27 -14.75
N GLY A 96 8.48 -5.60 -13.89
CA GLY A 96 7.13 -5.99 -13.52
C GLY A 96 7.02 -7.09 -12.47
N TYR A 97 8.14 -7.72 -12.06
CA TYR A 97 8.10 -8.82 -11.07
C TYR A 97 8.03 -8.36 -9.62
N MET A 98 8.08 -7.05 -9.37
CA MET A 98 7.89 -6.48 -8.04
C MET A 98 6.81 -5.42 -8.07
N ILE A 99 5.68 -5.72 -7.43
CA ILE A 99 4.51 -4.84 -7.32
C ILE A 99 4.36 -4.42 -5.87
N LEU A 100 4.15 -3.13 -5.61
CA LEU A 100 3.82 -2.62 -4.29
C LEU A 100 2.31 -2.53 -4.13
N LEU A 101 1.74 -3.21 -3.12
CA LEU A 101 0.43 -2.85 -2.61
C LEU A 101 0.60 -1.67 -1.65
N GLY A 102 0.51 -0.48 -2.22
CA GLY A 102 0.59 0.77 -1.49
C GLY A 102 -0.76 1.20 -0.92
N SER A 103 -0.72 2.08 0.07
CA SER A 103 -1.90 2.74 0.62
C SER A 103 -1.63 4.22 0.85
N LEU A 104 -2.63 4.97 1.29
CA LEU A 104 -2.52 6.42 1.48
C LEU A 104 -1.29 6.81 2.31
N SER A 105 -1.03 6.11 3.44
CA SER A 105 0.09 6.43 4.33
C SER A 105 1.46 6.27 3.66
N PRO A 106 1.88 5.08 3.18
CA PRO A 106 3.22 4.87 2.64
C PRO A 106 3.47 5.62 1.33
N ILE A 107 2.42 5.87 0.54
CA ILE A 107 2.56 6.45 -0.81
C ILE A 107 2.44 7.97 -0.81
N ILE A 108 1.60 8.55 0.03
CA ILE A 108 1.35 10.00 0.03
C ILE A 108 1.78 10.64 1.34
N VAL A 109 1.19 10.22 2.47
CA VAL A 109 1.29 10.95 3.73
C VAL A 109 2.70 10.91 4.31
N SER A 110 3.27 9.72 4.45
CA SER A 110 4.57 9.55 5.11
C SER A 110 5.73 10.19 4.33
N PRO A 111 5.82 10.07 2.98
CA PRO A 111 6.82 10.80 2.21
C PRO A 111 6.69 12.32 2.32
N GLN A 112 5.47 12.87 2.31
CA GLN A 112 5.26 14.32 2.43
C GLN A 112 5.55 14.85 3.84
N ALA A 113 5.32 14.04 4.87
CA ALA A 113 5.62 14.39 6.25
C ALA A 113 7.11 14.25 6.58
N ALA A 114 7.89 13.51 5.80
CA ALA A 114 9.31 13.29 6.04
C ALA A 114 10.15 14.49 5.59
N LYS A 115 11.11 14.92 6.43
CA LYS A 115 12.05 16.00 6.07
C LYS A 115 12.92 15.64 4.85
N ASN A 116 13.32 14.36 4.75
CA ASN A 116 14.10 13.81 3.64
C ASN A 116 13.43 12.48 3.21
N PRO A 117 12.44 12.51 2.34
CA PRO A 117 11.75 11.30 1.90
C PRO A 117 12.71 10.42 1.08
N PRO A 118 12.71 9.09 1.30
CA PRO A 118 13.61 8.18 0.61
C PRO A 118 13.23 7.92 -0.86
N PHE A 119 12.05 8.37 -1.27
CA PHE A 119 11.52 8.34 -2.64
C PHE A 119 10.50 9.46 -2.85
N ASN A 120 10.23 9.78 -4.11
CA ASN A 120 9.19 10.73 -4.53
C ASN A 120 8.12 9.98 -5.32
N THR A 121 6.93 9.82 -4.78
CA THR A 121 5.89 8.97 -5.35
C THR A 121 5.56 9.28 -6.82
N PRO A 122 5.31 10.53 -7.24
CA PRO A 122 5.03 10.85 -8.65
C PRO A 122 6.19 10.59 -9.61
N VAL A 123 7.42 10.50 -9.09
CA VAL A 123 8.64 10.37 -9.91
C VAL A 123 9.14 8.94 -9.96
N ASP A 124 9.01 8.21 -8.84
CA ASP A 124 9.62 6.89 -8.68
C ASP A 124 8.65 5.73 -8.93
N PHE A 125 7.34 6.01 -8.92
CA PHE A 125 6.31 5.00 -9.10
C PHE A 125 5.38 5.30 -10.26
N ARG A 126 4.93 4.22 -10.89
CA ARG A 126 3.78 4.20 -11.77
C ARG A 126 2.63 3.47 -11.08
N ALA A 127 1.48 4.14 -10.98
CA ALA A 127 0.25 3.52 -10.49
C ALA A 127 -0.35 2.62 -11.58
N ILE A 128 -0.74 1.41 -11.19
CA ILE A 128 -1.45 0.47 -12.06
C ILE A 128 -2.95 0.67 -11.90
N ASN A 129 -3.47 0.43 -10.67
CA ASN A 129 -4.89 0.53 -10.39
C ASN A 129 -5.14 0.73 -8.89
N ARG A 130 -6.29 1.34 -8.55
CA ARG A 130 -6.81 1.38 -7.20
C ARG A 130 -7.59 0.08 -6.93
N VAL A 131 -7.12 -0.69 -5.93
CA VAL A 131 -7.74 -1.95 -5.53
C VAL A 131 -9.06 -1.70 -4.79
N GLY A 132 -9.06 -0.69 -3.90
CA GLY A 132 -10.24 -0.36 -3.13
C GLY A 132 -10.01 0.76 -2.14
N SER A 133 -11.05 1.03 -1.34
CA SER A 133 -11.02 1.99 -0.24
C SER A 133 -11.55 1.32 1.02
N THR A 134 -11.00 1.69 2.16
CA THR A 134 -11.45 1.21 3.46
C THR A 134 -11.59 2.40 4.42
N PRO A 135 -12.73 2.53 5.14
CA PRO A 135 -12.82 3.50 6.20
C PRO A 135 -11.96 3.07 7.38
N LEU A 136 -11.63 4.03 8.24
CA LEU A 136 -11.13 3.68 9.55
C LEU A 136 -12.31 3.44 10.49
N GLY A 137 -12.13 2.50 11.41
CA GLY A 137 -13.01 2.30 12.55
C GLY A 137 -12.44 2.99 13.77
N ILE A 138 -13.33 3.50 14.63
CA ILE A 138 -13.00 3.95 15.97
C ILE A 138 -13.65 2.95 16.92
N ALA A 139 -12.83 2.31 17.75
CA ALA A 139 -13.31 1.32 18.71
C ALA A 139 -12.69 1.55 20.09
N MET A 140 -13.47 1.25 21.12
CA MET A 140 -13.07 1.42 22.52
C MET A 140 -12.72 0.07 23.15
N GLY A 141 -11.69 0.08 23.98
CA GLY A 141 -11.31 -1.03 24.86
C GLY A 141 -12.12 -1.05 26.17
N PRO A 142 -11.77 -1.97 27.09
CA PRO A 142 -12.52 -2.18 28.33
C PRO A 142 -12.40 -1.05 29.36
N THR A 143 -11.48 -0.12 29.22
CA THR A 143 -11.26 0.99 30.17
C THR A 143 -12.38 2.03 30.13
N LEU A 144 -13.13 2.12 29.01
CA LEU A 144 -14.22 3.04 28.80
C LEU A 144 -15.51 2.33 28.36
N PRO A 145 -16.08 1.44 29.20
CA PRO A 145 -17.22 0.58 28.82
C PRO A 145 -18.50 1.37 28.51
N ASN A 146 -18.62 2.58 29.04
CA ASN A 146 -19.78 3.44 28.84
C ASN A 146 -19.70 4.33 27.60
N VAL A 147 -18.56 4.38 26.91
CA VAL A 147 -18.40 5.09 25.63
C VAL A 147 -18.92 4.19 24.51
N LYS A 148 -20.08 4.53 23.97
CA LYS A 148 -20.80 3.75 22.94
C LYS A 148 -20.95 4.47 21.62
N THR A 149 -20.72 5.78 21.61
CA THR A 149 -20.87 6.64 20.44
C THR A 149 -19.71 7.62 20.35
N ILE A 150 -19.57 8.27 19.19
CA ILE A 150 -18.58 9.35 19.02
C ILE A 150 -18.89 10.54 19.95
N ALA A 151 -20.17 10.79 20.24
CA ALA A 151 -20.58 11.83 21.18
C ALA A 151 -20.07 11.55 22.60
N ASP A 152 -20.18 10.30 23.07
CA ASP A 152 -19.67 9.90 24.38
C ASP A 152 -18.14 10.04 24.45
N LEU A 153 -17.43 9.63 23.41
CA LEU A 153 -15.97 9.80 23.32
C LEU A 153 -15.58 11.26 23.45
N ILE A 154 -16.25 12.14 22.71
CA ILE A 154 -16.00 13.59 22.77
C ILE A 154 -16.32 14.14 24.16
N ALA A 155 -17.42 13.75 24.77
CA ALA A 155 -17.79 14.20 26.12
C ALA A 155 -16.72 13.81 27.16
N VAL A 156 -16.27 12.55 27.16
CA VAL A 156 -15.21 12.08 28.06
C VAL A 156 -13.89 12.80 27.81
N SER A 157 -13.51 13.01 26.54
CA SER A 157 -12.27 13.69 26.17
C SER A 157 -12.20 15.17 26.56
N LYS A 158 -13.34 15.80 26.94
CA LYS A 158 -13.36 17.15 27.54
C LYS A 158 -12.91 17.14 28.99
N THR A 159 -13.10 16.04 29.71
CA THR A 159 -12.87 15.94 31.15
C THR A 159 -11.54 15.28 31.51
N ARG A 160 -11.04 14.39 30.68
CA ARG A 160 -9.75 13.69 30.82
C ARG A 160 -9.07 13.42 29.48
N ASP A 161 -7.80 13.06 29.53
CA ASP A 161 -7.09 12.52 28.38
C ASP A 161 -7.64 11.14 28.03
N VAL A 162 -7.85 10.89 26.73
CA VAL A 162 -8.26 9.59 26.19
C VAL A 162 -7.17 9.11 25.24
N THR A 163 -6.57 7.98 25.55
CA THR A 163 -5.50 7.38 24.74
C THR A 163 -6.08 6.58 23.59
N LEU A 164 -5.62 6.88 22.37
CA LEU A 164 -6.04 6.19 21.16
C LEU A 164 -4.83 5.59 20.42
N SER A 165 -4.81 4.27 20.26
CA SER A 165 -3.77 3.57 19.54
C SER A 165 -3.93 3.70 18.03
N SER A 166 -2.80 3.61 17.31
CA SER A 166 -2.72 3.58 15.85
C SER A 166 -1.66 2.61 15.36
N ALA A 167 -1.67 2.32 14.05
CA ALA A 167 -0.66 1.47 13.41
C ALA A 167 0.70 2.16 13.20
N GLY A 168 0.91 3.38 13.67
CA GLY A 168 2.20 4.09 13.62
C GLY A 168 2.08 5.61 13.47
N THR A 169 3.19 6.27 13.75
CA THR A 169 3.31 7.74 13.61
C THR A 169 3.37 8.14 12.12
N GLY A 170 2.69 9.23 11.75
CA GLY A 170 2.69 9.78 10.39
C GLY A 170 1.83 9.00 9.40
N GLY A 171 1.07 7.99 9.85
CA GLY A 171 0.12 7.28 9.02
C GLY A 171 -1.29 7.89 9.08
N VAL A 172 -2.19 7.39 8.22
CA VAL A 172 -3.57 7.88 8.13
C VAL A 172 -4.33 7.76 9.46
N SER A 173 -4.11 6.69 10.22
CA SER A 173 -4.72 6.50 11.55
C SER A 173 -4.29 7.59 12.54
N HIS A 174 -2.99 7.94 12.56
CA HIS A 174 -2.48 9.03 13.38
C HIS A 174 -3.13 10.36 12.98
N LEU A 175 -3.09 10.71 11.69
CA LEU A 175 -3.69 11.96 11.21
C LEU A 175 -5.20 12.02 11.46
N THR A 176 -5.89 10.89 11.45
CA THR A 176 -7.31 10.81 11.78
C THR A 176 -7.56 11.11 13.27
N ILE A 177 -6.68 10.65 14.17
CA ILE A 177 -6.76 11.00 15.61
C ILE A 177 -6.54 12.51 15.79
N GLU A 178 -5.53 13.09 15.14
CA GLU A 178 -5.24 14.52 15.18
C GLU A 178 -6.41 15.35 14.61
N LEU A 179 -6.97 14.92 13.49
CA LEU A 179 -8.14 15.55 12.87
C LEU A 179 -9.37 15.50 13.82
N LEU A 180 -9.59 14.34 14.45
CA LEU A 180 -10.68 14.17 15.43
C LEU A 180 -10.48 15.06 16.66
N GLN A 181 -9.24 15.14 17.15
CA GLN A 181 -8.89 16.04 18.25
C GLN A 181 -9.16 17.50 17.88
N ALA A 182 -8.70 17.94 16.73
CA ALA A 182 -8.89 19.31 16.24
C ALA A 182 -10.38 19.66 16.06
N ALA A 183 -11.15 18.76 15.42
CA ALA A 183 -12.57 18.96 15.17
C ALA A 183 -13.41 18.93 16.46
N SER A 184 -13.11 18.01 17.38
CA SER A 184 -13.84 17.87 18.64
C SER A 184 -13.37 18.84 19.73
N LYS A 185 -12.14 19.38 19.61
CA LYS A 185 -11.43 20.11 20.69
C LYS A 185 -11.35 19.28 21.99
N GLY A 186 -11.33 17.96 21.87
CA GLY A 186 -11.15 17.02 22.98
C GLY A 186 -9.67 16.75 23.26
N ARG A 187 -9.37 16.11 24.38
CA ARG A 187 -8.02 15.68 24.74
C ARG A 187 -7.84 14.21 24.32
N LEU A 188 -7.44 14.00 23.07
CA LEU A 188 -7.16 12.69 22.49
C LEU A 188 -5.65 12.52 22.37
N VAL A 189 -5.10 11.54 23.06
CA VAL A 189 -3.64 11.29 23.09
C VAL A 189 -3.31 10.13 22.17
N HIS A 190 -2.53 10.41 21.13
CA HIS A 190 -2.08 9.40 20.19
C HIS A 190 -1.01 8.48 20.78
N VAL A 191 -1.21 7.15 20.70
CA VAL A 191 -0.26 6.11 21.09
C VAL A 191 0.13 5.27 19.87
N PRO A 192 1.34 5.47 19.29
CA PRO A 192 1.77 4.76 18.08
C PRO A 192 2.28 3.35 18.37
N TYR A 193 1.90 2.39 17.52
CA TYR A 193 2.39 1.03 17.52
C TYR A 193 3.10 0.67 16.20
N LYS A 194 3.84 -0.44 16.16
CA LYS A 194 4.51 -0.93 14.94
C LYS A 194 3.56 -1.82 14.11
N GLY A 195 2.38 -1.29 13.77
CA GLY A 195 1.35 -1.99 13.00
C GLY A 195 0.08 -2.32 13.77
N ALA A 196 -0.89 -2.95 13.09
CA ALA A 196 -2.21 -3.24 13.62
C ALA A 196 -2.21 -4.25 14.78
N GLY A 197 -1.46 -5.35 14.65
CA GLY A 197 -1.47 -6.43 15.64
C GLY A 197 -1.22 -5.97 17.07
N PRO A 198 -0.05 -5.38 17.39
CA PRO A 198 0.24 -4.91 18.75
C PRO A 198 -0.72 -3.81 19.22
N ALA A 199 -1.20 -2.91 18.34
CA ALA A 199 -2.17 -1.89 18.71
C ALA A 199 -3.51 -2.49 19.15
N VAL A 200 -4.02 -3.49 18.40
CA VAL A 200 -5.25 -4.22 18.74
C VAL A 200 -5.07 -4.96 20.08
N THR A 201 -3.96 -5.68 20.23
CA THR A 201 -3.67 -6.47 21.43
C THR A 201 -3.69 -5.59 22.69
N ASP A 202 -2.99 -4.46 22.67
CA ASP A 202 -2.90 -3.56 23.81
C ASP A 202 -4.22 -2.82 24.09
N THR A 203 -4.99 -2.51 23.06
CA THR A 203 -6.32 -1.91 23.24
C THR A 203 -7.28 -2.91 23.87
N VAL A 204 -7.29 -4.15 23.43
CA VAL A 204 -8.11 -5.25 24.01
C VAL A 204 -7.69 -5.52 25.47
N ALA A 205 -6.40 -5.45 25.76
CA ALA A 205 -5.89 -5.63 27.12
C ALA A 205 -6.18 -4.43 28.07
N GLY A 206 -6.64 -3.28 27.52
CA GLY A 206 -6.92 -2.09 28.30
C GLY A 206 -5.68 -1.26 28.66
N HIS A 207 -4.56 -1.44 27.94
CA HIS A 207 -3.37 -0.60 28.11
C HIS A 207 -3.57 0.80 27.50
N VAL A 208 -4.48 0.93 26.55
CA VAL A 208 -4.97 2.18 25.95
C VAL A 208 -6.48 2.16 25.89
N ASP A 209 -7.11 3.34 25.86
CA ASP A 209 -8.57 3.46 25.97
C ASP A 209 -9.30 3.03 24.71
N GLY A 210 -8.71 3.27 23.53
CA GLY A 210 -9.33 2.95 22.26
C GLY A 210 -8.32 2.88 21.10
N ILE A 211 -8.85 2.70 19.92
CA ILE A 211 -8.08 2.50 18.70
C ILE A 211 -8.72 3.21 17.51
N VAL A 212 -7.89 3.79 16.63
CA VAL A 212 -8.27 4.29 15.32
C VAL A 212 -7.41 3.62 14.28
N MET A 213 -8.00 2.81 13.41
CA MET A 213 -7.29 2.18 12.28
C MET A 213 -8.28 1.66 11.22
N ASP A 214 -7.77 1.17 10.09
CA ASP A 214 -8.61 0.50 9.10
C ASP A 214 -9.57 -0.48 9.78
N ILE A 215 -10.83 -0.49 9.36
CA ILE A 215 -11.89 -1.23 10.05
C ILE A 215 -11.67 -2.75 10.02
N SER A 216 -11.05 -3.29 8.94
CA SER A 216 -10.93 -4.73 8.72
C SER A 216 -10.26 -5.52 9.86
N PRO A 217 -9.13 -5.07 10.44
CA PRO A 217 -8.53 -5.74 11.60
C PRO A 217 -9.36 -5.64 12.88
N LEU A 218 -10.29 -4.66 12.98
CA LEU A 218 -11.13 -4.46 14.16
C LEU A 218 -12.37 -5.34 14.14
N MET A 219 -12.87 -5.71 12.95
CA MET A 219 -14.13 -6.43 12.81
C MET A 219 -14.21 -7.72 13.63
N PRO A 220 -13.20 -8.62 13.64
CA PRO A 220 -13.25 -9.82 14.48
C PRO A 220 -13.34 -9.48 15.97
N MET A 221 -12.60 -8.50 16.43
CA MET A 221 -12.59 -8.10 17.86
C MET A 221 -13.91 -7.46 18.27
N MET A 222 -14.56 -6.75 17.35
CA MET A 222 -15.90 -6.19 17.59
C MET A 222 -16.96 -7.29 17.60
N ALA A 223 -16.88 -8.26 16.69
CA ALA A 223 -17.79 -9.41 16.65
C ALA A 223 -17.70 -10.26 17.92
N ASP A 224 -16.50 -10.47 18.45
CA ASP A 224 -16.25 -11.17 19.72
C ASP A 224 -16.58 -10.34 20.96
N GLY A 225 -16.99 -9.07 20.82
CA GLY A 225 -17.29 -8.17 21.94
C GLY A 225 -16.05 -7.71 22.72
N ARG A 226 -14.84 -7.98 22.23
CA ARG A 226 -13.57 -7.59 22.87
C ARG A 226 -13.24 -6.12 22.68
N LEU A 227 -13.72 -5.52 21.60
CA LEU A 227 -13.71 -4.07 21.36
C LEU A 227 -15.13 -3.60 21.08
N LYS A 228 -15.44 -2.39 21.48
CA LYS A 228 -16.69 -1.72 21.15
C LYS A 228 -16.48 -0.74 20.01
N GLY A 229 -16.95 -1.06 18.81
CA GLY A 229 -17.02 -0.11 17.70
C GLY A 229 -17.97 1.04 18.03
N ILE A 230 -17.57 2.28 17.80
CA ILE A 230 -18.37 3.48 18.11
C ILE A 230 -18.63 4.36 16.88
N ALA A 231 -17.80 4.30 15.86
CA ALA A 231 -17.98 5.05 14.62
C ALA A 231 -17.10 4.51 13.48
N VAL A 232 -17.44 4.89 12.25
CA VAL A 232 -16.59 4.82 11.07
C VAL A 232 -16.23 6.22 10.58
N THR A 233 -15.12 6.34 9.86
CA THR A 233 -14.63 7.64 9.38
C THR A 233 -15.00 7.93 7.93
N SER A 234 -15.75 7.05 7.27
CA SER A 234 -16.34 7.30 5.95
C SER A 234 -17.38 8.41 6.01
N ALA A 235 -17.65 9.04 4.86
CA ALA A 235 -18.70 10.05 4.75
C ALA A 235 -20.10 9.44 4.94
N GLU A 236 -20.26 8.17 4.55
CA GLU A 236 -21.53 7.44 4.57
C GLU A 236 -21.40 6.15 5.40
N ARG A 237 -22.56 5.61 5.83
CA ARG A 237 -22.63 4.31 6.50
C ARG A 237 -22.18 3.20 5.56
N MET A 238 -21.51 2.21 6.13
CA MET A 238 -21.00 1.08 5.37
C MET A 238 -21.91 -0.15 5.56
N SER A 239 -22.30 -0.79 4.45
CA SER A 239 -23.22 -1.94 4.47
C SER A 239 -22.73 -3.15 5.28
N PHE A 240 -21.43 -3.31 5.42
CA PHE A 240 -20.81 -4.41 6.17
C PHE A 240 -20.64 -4.11 7.68
N VAL A 241 -20.88 -2.86 8.13
CA VAL A 241 -20.92 -2.44 9.55
C VAL A 241 -22.04 -1.39 9.72
N PRO A 242 -23.29 -1.73 9.44
CA PRO A 242 -24.40 -0.78 9.35
C PRO A 242 -24.71 -0.08 10.68
N ASP A 243 -24.36 -0.70 11.80
CA ASP A 243 -24.59 -0.18 13.14
C ASP A 243 -23.59 0.93 13.52
N LEU A 244 -22.49 1.10 12.80
CA LEU A 244 -21.52 2.15 13.06
C LEU A 244 -21.87 3.42 12.28
N ALA A 245 -22.19 4.47 13.01
CA ALA A 245 -22.44 5.78 12.43
C ALA A 245 -21.14 6.41 11.90
N PRO A 246 -21.18 7.13 10.76
CA PRO A 246 -20.11 8.04 10.37
C PRO A 246 -19.83 9.10 11.43
N VAL A 247 -18.55 9.41 11.65
CA VAL A 247 -18.17 10.54 12.51
C VAL A 247 -18.81 11.85 12.03
N GLY A 248 -18.99 11.99 10.70
CA GLY A 248 -19.60 13.15 10.05
C GLY A 248 -21.06 13.41 10.44
N GLU A 249 -21.80 12.41 10.95
CA GLU A 249 -23.16 12.62 11.49
C GLU A 249 -23.14 13.47 12.76
N TYR A 250 -22.02 13.45 13.50
CA TYR A 250 -21.84 14.25 14.73
C TYR A 250 -20.92 15.46 14.51
N LEU A 251 -19.89 15.32 13.67
CA LEU A 251 -18.94 16.37 13.30
C LEU A 251 -19.07 16.64 11.79
N PRO A 252 -19.95 17.56 11.35
CA PRO A 252 -20.20 17.80 9.93
C PRO A 252 -18.92 18.11 9.15
N GLY A 253 -18.77 17.48 8.00
CA GLY A 253 -17.58 17.60 7.14
C GLY A 253 -16.41 16.69 7.52
N PHE A 254 -16.49 15.91 8.61
CA PHE A 254 -15.47 14.94 8.95
C PHE A 254 -15.53 13.73 8.01
N SER A 255 -14.44 13.46 7.34
CA SER A 255 -14.25 12.22 6.58
C SER A 255 -12.77 11.88 6.46
N ALA A 256 -12.42 10.63 6.69
CA ALA A 256 -11.07 10.09 6.49
C ALA A 256 -11.18 8.65 5.97
N VAL A 257 -10.68 8.42 4.77
CA VAL A 257 -10.75 7.10 4.12
C VAL A 257 -9.35 6.71 3.65
N ASN A 258 -8.92 5.51 3.98
CA ASN A 258 -7.73 4.91 3.38
C ASN A 258 -8.10 4.31 2.02
N TRP A 259 -7.13 4.23 1.12
CA TRP A 259 -7.24 3.52 -0.15
C TRP A 259 -6.02 2.64 -0.35
N LEU A 260 -6.18 1.61 -1.16
CA LEU A 260 -5.13 0.70 -1.56
C LEU A 260 -5.02 0.68 -3.08
N GLY A 261 -3.79 0.63 -3.57
CA GLY A 261 -3.49 0.60 -5.00
C GLY A 261 -2.24 -0.21 -5.29
N LEU A 262 -2.12 -0.65 -6.53
CA LEU A 262 -0.94 -1.35 -7.04
C LEU A 262 -0.02 -0.38 -7.73
N PHE A 263 1.28 -0.49 -7.46
CA PHE A 263 2.33 0.36 -7.99
C PHE A 263 3.53 -0.46 -8.43
N VAL A 264 4.19 -0.01 -9.48
CA VAL A 264 5.48 -0.55 -9.94
C VAL A 264 6.50 0.57 -10.06
N PRO A 265 7.81 0.26 -10.19
CA PRO A 265 8.81 1.28 -10.52
C PRO A 265 8.41 2.06 -11.77
N VAL A 266 8.64 3.38 -11.79
CA VAL A 266 8.16 4.28 -12.86
C VAL A 266 8.62 3.87 -14.26
N LYS A 267 9.81 3.24 -14.37
CA LYS A 267 10.40 2.80 -15.65
C LYS A 267 9.88 1.45 -16.14
N THR A 268 8.90 0.84 -15.47
CA THR A 268 8.29 -0.42 -15.93
C THR A 268 7.62 -0.20 -17.28
N PRO A 269 7.91 -1.05 -18.30
CA PRO A 269 7.35 -0.89 -19.64
C PRO A 269 5.82 -0.88 -19.65
N GLU A 270 5.25 -0.08 -20.55
CA GLU A 270 3.78 0.02 -20.77
C GLU A 270 3.13 -1.34 -21.04
N SER A 271 3.82 -2.17 -21.81
CA SER A 271 3.32 -3.51 -22.18
C SER A 271 3.22 -4.49 -21.02
N ILE A 272 3.85 -4.17 -19.87
CA ILE A 272 3.80 -4.98 -18.65
C ILE A 272 2.73 -4.44 -17.69
N VAL A 273 2.47 -3.13 -17.72
CA VAL A 273 1.52 -2.44 -16.85
C VAL A 273 0.09 -2.53 -17.36
#